data_bd1f90485b4508b8fc34de2285b405de
#
_entry.id   bd1f90485b4508b8fc34de2285b405de
#
_cell.length_a   1.000
_cell.length_b   1.000
_cell.length_c   1.000
_cell.angle_alpha   90.00
_cell.angle_beta   90.00
_cell.angle_gamma   90.00
#
_symmetry.space_group_name_H-M   'P 1'
#
loop_
_entity.id
_entity.type
_entity.pdbx_description
1 polymer ?
#
loop_
_entity_poly.entity_id
_entity_poly.type
_entity_poly.pdbx_seq_one_letter_code
_entity_poly.pdbx_strand_id
1 'polypeptide(L)'
;LEYSKEKKHGSDDLLGQENRLDWLTPLCLLGLSILSILFIQSAQAYTGGDQWKMQLIWCVLGFGAYLLFSWIDYHLWMRYAHFLYIIAILALLLVFGGPVLYGASRWIDFGIFKIQPSEIAKWTTMIMGASILARSKVGGMQDSLSGIAKVGLCFSLPMFLIFLQPDLGSTLVFPPIAFSLLYVARIPTRFFIATFVVFVVLIGVLGWDVFRYYQYKSENPRTSEATIAYEETSLVPLKDYQRKRILTFIAPEVEDPHGIGANWNRIQALIAVATGGITGKGLGNGMQAKLGYLPTAVAHNDFIFAVLAEESGLWGSLLAMLAYGLIIFGCLKVAAKSSDRFGAMIAVGVSVLLMTHLFVNVGMTIGITPITGLPLPFLSYGGSFLVTCFMMLGVVQSVYRYRKEFR
;
A
#
# COMPACT_ATOMS: atom_id res chain seq x y z
N LEU A 1 -17.43 -58.06 13.51
CA LEU A 1 -16.28 -57.20 13.19
C LEU A 1 -16.66 -55.98 12.29
N GLU A 2 -17.90 -55.92 11.78
CA GLU A 2 -18.41 -54.79 10.97
C GLU A 2 -19.07 -53.68 11.81
N TYR A 3 -19.54 -53.96 13.00
CA TYR A 3 -20.24 -53.00 13.86
C TYR A 3 -19.32 -51.96 14.56
N SER A 4 -18.02 -52.13 14.44
CA SER A 4 -17.02 -51.25 15.09
C SER A 4 -16.48 -50.11 14.18
N LYS A 5 -16.77 -50.13 12.87
CA LYS A 5 -16.29 -49.11 11.91
C LYS A 5 -17.23 -47.91 11.76
N GLU A 6 -18.54 -48.08 11.99
CA GLU A 6 -19.48 -46.96 11.84
C GLU A 6 -19.44 -45.94 13.00
N LYS A 7 -19.01 -46.34 14.20
CA LYS A 7 -18.93 -45.40 15.34
C LYS A 7 -17.70 -44.50 15.36
N LYS A 8 -16.68 -44.74 14.52
CA LYS A 8 -15.50 -43.85 14.43
C LYS A 8 -15.68 -42.71 13.45
N HIS A 9 -16.64 -42.81 12.51
CA HIS A 9 -16.90 -41.70 11.54
C HIS A 9 -17.77 -40.58 12.12
N GLY A 10 -18.59 -40.87 13.14
CA GLY A 10 -19.48 -39.89 13.74
C GLY A 10 -18.88 -39.02 14.85
N SER A 11 -17.71 -39.41 15.43
CA SER A 11 -17.05 -38.62 16.49
C SER A 11 -16.01 -37.63 15.97
N ASP A 12 -15.46 -37.88 14.77
CA ASP A 12 -14.51 -36.98 14.14
C ASP A 12 -15.17 -35.74 13.48
N ASP A 13 -16.46 -35.86 13.10
CA ASP A 13 -17.24 -34.75 12.55
C ASP A 13 -17.69 -33.75 13.61
N LEU A 14 -17.78 -34.11 14.89
CA LEU A 14 -18.18 -33.22 15.97
C LEU A 14 -17.00 -32.39 16.53
N LEU A 15 -15.75 -32.80 16.33
CA LEU A 15 -14.55 -32.08 16.70
C LEU A 15 -14.00 -31.22 15.56
N GLY A 16 -14.60 -31.23 14.37
CA GLY A 16 -14.12 -30.61 13.13
C GLY A 16 -14.85 -29.37 12.67
N GLN A 17 -15.68 -28.70 13.48
CA GLN A 17 -16.12 -27.32 13.18
C GLN A 17 -14.99 -26.33 13.50
N GLU A 18 -13.85 -26.44 12.82
CA GLU A 18 -12.94 -25.29 12.72
C GLU A 18 -13.75 -24.10 12.20
N ASN A 19 -13.74 -23.01 12.97
CA ASN A 19 -14.42 -21.78 12.60
C ASN A 19 -14.15 -21.42 11.14
N ARG A 20 -15.20 -21.29 10.34
CA ARG A 20 -15.11 -20.88 8.93
C ARG A 20 -14.75 -19.39 8.81
N LEU A 21 -14.66 -18.65 9.91
CA LEU A 21 -14.35 -17.24 9.97
C LEU A 21 -13.07 -17.00 10.81
N ASP A 22 -12.17 -16.22 10.27
CA ASP A 22 -11.10 -15.62 11.07
C ASP A 22 -11.66 -14.36 11.74
N TRP A 23 -11.85 -14.42 13.06
CA TRP A 23 -12.42 -13.30 13.84
C TRP A 23 -11.38 -12.25 14.23
N LEU A 24 -10.09 -12.60 14.17
CA LEU A 24 -9.02 -11.69 14.58
C LEU A 24 -8.91 -10.51 13.62
N THR A 25 -8.95 -10.78 12.31
CA THR A 25 -8.86 -9.75 11.27
C THR A 25 -9.97 -8.71 11.38
N PRO A 26 -11.29 -9.04 11.41
CA PRO A 26 -12.34 -8.04 11.53
C PRO A 26 -12.30 -7.28 12.86
N LEU A 27 -11.84 -7.89 13.96
CA LEU A 27 -11.66 -7.20 15.23
C LEU A 27 -10.56 -6.13 15.14
N CYS A 28 -9.41 -6.46 14.55
CA CYS A 28 -8.33 -5.50 14.32
C CYS A 28 -8.75 -4.38 13.36
N LEU A 29 -9.53 -4.70 12.31
CA LEU A 29 -10.10 -3.71 11.40
C LEU A 29 -11.03 -2.74 12.11
N LEU A 30 -11.88 -3.24 13.00
CA LEU A 30 -12.77 -2.40 13.81
C LEU A 30 -11.95 -1.45 14.69
N GLY A 31 -10.92 -1.97 15.37
CA GLY A 31 -10.03 -1.16 16.21
C GLY A 31 -9.32 -0.06 15.42
N LEU A 32 -8.72 -0.39 14.27
CA LEU A 32 -8.07 0.60 13.40
C LEU A 32 -9.07 1.63 12.85
N SER A 33 -10.29 1.23 12.50
CA SER A 33 -11.33 2.14 12.03
C SER A 33 -11.76 3.13 13.10
N ILE A 34 -11.89 2.68 14.36
CA ILE A 34 -12.18 3.56 15.49
C ILE A 34 -11.04 4.57 15.69
N LEU A 35 -9.78 4.09 15.69
CA LEU A 35 -8.62 4.97 15.80
C LEU A 35 -8.58 5.98 14.65
N SER A 36 -8.88 5.55 13.41
CA SER A 36 -8.95 6.45 12.25
C SER A 36 -9.90 7.59 12.47
N ILE A 37 -11.15 7.31 12.88
CA ILE A 37 -12.18 8.33 13.10
C ILE A 37 -11.75 9.31 14.19
N LEU A 38 -11.22 8.80 15.32
CA LEU A 38 -10.80 9.61 16.45
C LEU A 38 -9.62 10.53 16.08
N PHE A 39 -8.59 10.03 15.41
CA PHE A 39 -7.42 10.83 15.05
C PHE A 39 -7.67 11.76 13.88
N ILE A 40 -8.53 11.41 12.91
CA ILE A 40 -8.98 12.34 11.87
C ILE A 40 -9.79 13.48 12.49
N GLN A 41 -10.70 13.19 13.41
CA GLN A 41 -11.45 14.20 14.14
C GLN A 41 -10.52 15.13 14.91
N SER A 42 -9.55 14.57 15.63
CA SER A 42 -8.55 15.34 16.36
C SER A 42 -7.72 16.24 15.45
N ALA A 43 -7.19 15.70 14.34
CA ALA A 43 -6.41 16.46 13.36
C ALA A 43 -7.15 17.65 12.76
N GLN A 44 -8.50 17.62 12.78
CA GLN A 44 -9.36 18.65 12.20
C GLN A 44 -10.07 19.53 13.22
N ALA A 45 -9.93 19.24 14.52
CA ALA A 45 -10.67 19.91 15.59
C ALA A 45 -10.54 21.44 15.56
N TYR A 46 -9.40 21.94 15.10
CA TYR A 46 -9.11 23.39 15.05
C TYR A 46 -9.43 24.06 13.71
N THR A 47 -9.65 23.27 12.65
CA THR A 47 -9.96 23.78 11.31
C THR A 47 -11.44 23.65 10.97
N GLY A 48 -12.23 23.04 11.84
CA GLY A 48 -13.68 22.84 11.63
C GLY A 48 -14.01 21.86 10.51
N GLY A 49 -13.06 20.97 10.13
CA GLY A 49 -13.27 19.97 9.07
C GLY A 49 -14.21 18.84 9.52
N ASP A 50 -15.05 18.38 8.59
CA ASP A 50 -16.05 17.31 8.82
C ASP A 50 -15.67 15.96 8.16
N GLN A 51 -14.42 15.80 7.76
CA GLN A 51 -13.98 14.59 7.03
C GLN A 51 -14.06 13.32 7.88
N TRP A 52 -14.00 13.43 9.22
CA TRP A 52 -14.22 12.29 10.10
C TRP A 52 -15.63 11.68 9.95
N LYS A 53 -16.66 12.49 9.63
CA LYS A 53 -18.02 12.01 9.34
C LYS A 53 -18.04 11.18 8.05
N MET A 54 -17.35 11.68 7.03
CA MET A 54 -17.19 10.92 5.77
C MET A 54 -16.37 9.65 5.98
N GLN A 55 -15.33 9.68 6.83
CA GLN A 55 -14.55 8.50 7.17
C GLN A 55 -15.41 7.42 7.86
N LEU A 56 -16.32 7.82 8.75
CA LEU A 56 -17.29 6.89 9.36
C LEU A 56 -18.15 6.20 8.30
N ILE A 57 -18.69 6.96 7.34
CA ILE A 57 -19.46 6.40 6.22
C ILE A 57 -18.61 5.41 5.41
N TRP A 58 -17.36 5.78 5.09
CA TRP A 58 -16.44 4.91 4.36
C TRP A 58 -16.08 3.64 5.14
N CYS A 59 -15.93 3.72 6.46
CA CYS A 59 -15.73 2.54 7.32
C CYS A 59 -16.94 1.60 7.25
N VAL A 60 -18.17 2.12 7.36
CA VAL A 60 -19.40 1.31 7.28
C VAL A 60 -19.50 0.64 5.91
N LEU A 61 -19.29 1.39 4.82
CA LEU A 61 -19.28 0.85 3.46
C LEU A 61 -18.16 -0.18 3.27
N GLY A 62 -16.98 0.08 3.84
CA GLY A 62 -15.84 -0.83 3.82
C GLY A 62 -16.14 -2.15 4.52
N PHE A 63 -16.73 -2.12 5.72
CA PHE A 63 -17.16 -3.35 6.40
C PHE A 63 -18.24 -4.10 5.62
N GLY A 64 -19.20 -3.39 5.02
CA GLY A 64 -20.18 -3.97 4.10
C GLY A 64 -19.49 -4.68 2.92
N ALA A 65 -18.51 -4.02 2.31
CA ALA A 65 -17.71 -4.61 1.23
C ALA A 65 -16.90 -5.83 1.72
N TYR A 66 -16.22 -5.75 2.89
CA TYR A 66 -15.53 -6.89 3.49
C TYR A 66 -16.44 -8.11 3.65
N LEU A 67 -17.64 -7.91 4.21
CA LEU A 67 -18.61 -8.99 4.38
C LEU A 67 -19.07 -9.54 3.03
N LEU A 68 -19.47 -8.68 2.10
CA LEU A 68 -19.91 -9.09 0.76
C LEU A 68 -18.83 -9.95 0.06
N PHE A 69 -17.59 -9.46 0.01
CA PHE A 69 -16.49 -10.14 -0.65
C PHE A 69 -16.04 -11.41 0.10
N SER A 70 -16.29 -11.51 1.38
CA SER A 70 -16.04 -12.73 2.16
C SER A 70 -17.02 -13.88 1.85
N TRP A 71 -18.19 -13.57 1.27
CA TRP A 71 -19.19 -14.55 0.86
C TRP A 71 -19.06 -14.98 -0.59
N ILE A 72 -18.42 -14.18 -1.42
CA ILE A 72 -18.18 -14.50 -2.84
C ILE A 72 -17.03 -15.50 -2.93
N ASP A 73 -17.20 -16.59 -3.66
CA ASP A 73 -16.13 -17.56 -3.91
C ASP A 73 -14.94 -16.86 -4.62
N TYR A 74 -13.76 -16.95 -4.01
CA TYR A 74 -12.55 -16.31 -4.53
C TYR A 74 -12.13 -16.83 -5.92
N HIS A 75 -12.56 -18.01 -6.35
CA HIS A 75 -12.29 -18.54 -7.69
C HIS A 75 -12.99 -17.72 -8.79
N LEU A 76 -14.07 -17.00 -8.48
CA LEU A 76 -14.70 -16.07 -9.42
C LEU A 76 -13.72 -14.96 -9.83
N TRP A 77 -12.90 -14.48 -8.91
CA TRP A 77 -11.89 -13.47 -9.21
C TRP A 77 -10.84 -13.99 -10.20
N MET A 78 -10.45 -15.26 -10.09
CA MET A 78 -9.56 -15.91 -11.05
C MET A 78 -10.22 -16.04 -12.43
N ARG A 79 -11.52 -16.35 -12.48
CA ARG A 79 -12.28 -16.48 -13.73
C ARG A 79 -12.39 -15.16 -14.48
N TYR A 80 -12.66 -14.06 -13.76
CA TYR A 80 -12.86 -12.73 -14.33
C TYR A 80 -11.61 -11.84 -14.28
N ALA A 81 -10.46 -12.36 -13.93
CA ALA A 81 -9.21 -11.62 -13.77
C ALA A 81 -8.86 -10.74 -14.98
N HIS A 82 -8.98 -11.28 -16.20
CA HIS A 82 -8.68 -10.54 -17.43
C HIS A 82 -9.62 -9.35 -17.64
N PHE A 83 -10.91 -9.56 -17.40
CA PHE A 83 -11.92 -8.52 -17.54
C PHE A 83 -11.71 -7.37 -16.54
N LEU A 84 -11.47 -7.71 -15.28
CA LEU A 84 -11.18 -6.75 -14.22
C LEU A 84 -9.90 -5.95 -14.52
N TYR A 85 -8.86 -6.62 -15.01
CA TYR A 85 -7.60 -6.00 -15.39
C TYR A 85 -7.79 -5.01 -16.55
N ILE A 86 -8.53 -5.39 -17.60
CA ILE A 86 -8.82 -4.51 -18.74
C ILE A 86 -9.60 -3.27 -18.28
N ILE A 87 -10.62 -3.43 -17.44
CA ILE A 87 -11.38 -2.30 -16.87
C ILE A 87 -10.45 -1.34 -16.11
N ALA A 88 -9.55 -1.88 -15.30
CA ALA A 88 -8.60 -1.05 -14.55
C ALA A 88 -7.63 -0.28 -15.46
N ILE A 89 -7.13 -0.91 -16.53
CA ILE A 89 -6.29 -0.23 -17.53
C ILE A 89 -7.07 0.88 -18.24
N LEU A 90 -8.32 0.60 -18.65
CA LEU A 90 -9.17 1.62 -19.26
C LEU A 90 -9.45 2.78 -18.31
N ALA A 91 -9.70 2.51 -17.03
CA ALA A 91 -9.88 3.53 -16.00
C ALA A 91 -8.60 4.38 -15.80
N LEU A 92 -7.40 3.75 -15.83
CA LEU A 92 -6.12 4.47 -15.78
C LEU A 92 -5.93 5.38 -17.00
N LEU A 93 -6.31 4.91 -18.20
CA LEU A 93 -6.25 5.71 -19.44
C LEU A 93 -7.23 6.87 -19.42
N LEU A 94 -8.43 6.65 -18.90
CA LEU A 94 -9.50 7.66 -18.84
C LEU A 94 -9.08 8.88 -17.99
N VAL A 95 -8.28 8.67 -16.96
CA VAL A 95 -7.78 9.76 -16.09
C VAL A 95 -6.89 10.75 -16.82
N PHE A 96 -6.17 10.37 -17.88
CA PHE A 96 -5.34 11.31 -18.65
C PHE A 96 -6.17 12.41 -19.36
N GLY A 97 -7.46 12.18 -19.62
CA GLY A 97 -8.39 13.19 -20.14
C GLY A 97 -9.17 13.96 -19.07
N GLY A 98 -8.94 13.65 -17.78
CA GLY A 98 -9.65 14.25 -16.66
C GLY A 98 -9.08 15.58 -16.16
N PRO A 99 -9.78 16.24 -15.22
CA PRO A 99 -9.33 17.50 -14.64
C PRO A 99 -8.04 17.31 -13.84
N VAL A 100 -7.14 18.30 -13.93
CA VAL A 100 -5.90 18.33 -13.15
C VAL A 100 -6.22 18.81 -11.74
N LEU A 101 -6.13 17.92 -10.74
CA LEU A 101 -6.25 18.24 -9.32
C LEU A 101 -4.89 18.09 -8.65
N TYR A 102 -4.46 19.11 -7.89
CA TYR A 102 -3.16 19.14 -7.21
C TYR A 102 -1.94 18.90 -8.13
N GLY A 103 -2.01 19.39 -9.38
CA GLY A 103 -0.91 19.26 -10.35
C GLY A 103 -0.81 17.91 -11.07
N ALA A 104 -1.79 17.03 -10.90
CA ALA A 104 -1.85 15.76 -11.60
C ALA A 104 -3.30 15.28 -11.80
N SER A 105 -3.57 14.60 -12.92
CA SER A 105 -4.84 13.93 -13.18
C SER A 105 -4.75 12.51 -12.62
N ARG A 106 -5.33 12.27 -11.44
CA ARG A 106 -5.26 10.96 -10.75
C ARG A 106 -6.60 10.44 -10.27
N TRP A 107 -7.63 11.29 -10.30
CA TRP A 107 -8.94 11.02 -9.73
C TRP A 107 -10.03 11.11 -10.77
N ILE A 108 -10.96 10.16 -10.75
CA ILE A 108 -12.22 10.26 -11.45
C ILE A 108 -13.23 10.82 -10.46
N ASP A 109 -13.78 12.01 -10.77
CA ASP A 109 -14.74 12.70 -9.92
C ASP A 109 -16.17 12.39 -10.38
N PHE A 110 -16.95 11.73 -9.52
CA PHE A 110 -18.36 11.45 -9.74
C PHE A 110 -19.29 12.46 -9.05
N GLY A 111 -18.73 13.59 -8.57
CA GLY A 111 -19.45 14.63 -7.84
C GLY A 111 -19.65 14.30 -6.35
N ILE A 112 -20.23 13.15 -6.04
CA ILE A 112 -20.47 12.71 -4.66
C ILE A 112 -19.22 12.08 -4.04
N PHE A 113 -18.43 11.36 -4.83
CA PHE A 113 -17.19 10.69 -4.40
C PHE A 113 -16.16 10.67 -5.52
N LYS A 114 -14.89 10.54 -5.10
CA LYS A 114 -13.76 10.45 -6.02
C LYS A 114 -13.14 9.06 -5.94
N ILE A 115 -12.88 8.46 -7.11
CA ILE A 115 -12.19 7.18 -7.21
C ILE A 115 -10.80 7.42 -7.78
N GLN A 116 -9.81 6.79 -7.16
CA GLN A 116 -8.45 6.75 -7.70
C GLN A 116 -8.23 5.42 -8.41
N PRO A 117 -8.13 5.41 -9.75
CA PRO A 117 -7.98 4.16 -10.50
C PRO A 117 -6.73 3.37 -10.18
N SER A 118 -5.66 4.00 -9.71
CA SER A 118 -4.45 3.31 -9.28
C SER A 118 -4.70 2.33 -8.12
N GLU A 119 -5.67 2.62 -7.21
CA GLU A 119 -6.01 1.73 -6.12
C GLU A 119 -6.67 0.44 -6.63
N ILE A 120 -7.59 0.59 -7.58
CA ILE A 120 -8.24 -0.55 -8.24
C ILE A 120 -7.22 -1.33 -9.09
N ALA A 121 -6.30 -0.62 -9.76
CA ALA A 121 -5.29 -1.24 -10.60
C ALA A 121 -4.31 -2.13 -9.79
N LYS A 122 -3.90 -1.72 -8.59
CA LYS A 122 -3.07 -2.56 -7.69
C LYS A 122 -3.74 -3.91 -7.40
N TRP A 123 -5.02 -3.86 -7.04
CA TRP A 123 -5.84 -5.02 -6.75
C TRP A 123 -6.04 -5.94 -7.97
N THR A 124 -6.51 -5.40 -9.08
CA THR A 124 -6.80 -6.18 -10.29
C THR A 124 -5.55 -6.76 -10.94
N THR A 125 -4.42 -6.03 -10.90
CA THR A 125 -3.11 -6.53 -11.36
C THR A 125 -2.62 -7.68 -10.51
N MET A 126 -2.79 -7.61 -9.19
CA MET A 126 -2.46 -8.70 -8.28
C MET A 126 -3.27 -9.96 -8.59
N ILE A 127 -4.60 -9.84 -8.78
CA ILE A 127 -5.47 -10.95 -9.18
C ILE A 127 -5.04 -11.54 -10.52
N MET A 128 -4.76 -10.68 -11.51
CA MET A 128 -4.34 -11.10 -12.85
C MET A 128 -3.00 -11.84 -12.80
N GLY A 129 -2.01 -11.30 -12.09
CA GLY A 129 -0.71 -11.95 -11.89
C GLY A 129 -0.82 -13.30 -11.19
N ALA A 130 -1.61 -13.38 -10.12
CA ALA A 130 -1.91 -14.63 -9.43
C ALA A 130 -2.61 -15.65 -10.35
N SER A 131 -3.58 -15.20 -11.18
CA SER A 131 -4.27 -16.05 -12.17
C SER A 131 -3.31 -16.60 -13.24
N ILE A 132 -2.39 -15.76 -13.74
CA ILE A 132 -1.36 -16.18 -14.71
C ILE A 132 -0.48 -17.27 -14.10
N LEU A 133 0.04 -17.04 -12.89
CA LEU A 133 0.95 -17.98 -12.23
C LEU A 133 0.26 -19.28 -11.80
N ALA A 134 -1.00 -19.22 -11.36
CA ALA A 134 -1.77 -20.40 -11.01
C ALA A 134 -1.95 -21.35 -12.21
N ARG A 135 -2.04 -20.82 -13.43
CA ARG A 135 -2.19 -21.57 -14.68
C ARG A 135 -0.87 -21.89 -15.38
N SER A 136 0.23 -21.29 -14.94
CA SER A 136 1.54 -21.49 -15.56
C SER A 136 2.23 -22.75 -15.04
N LYS A 137 2.96 -23.43 -15.92
CA LYS A 137 3.90 -24.45 -15.51
C LYS A 137 5.08 -23.78 -14.81
N VAL A 138 5.38 -24.23 -13.61
CA VAL A 138 6.50 -23.73 -12.81
C VAL A 138 7.36 -24.89 -12.41
N GLY A 139 8.66 -24.79 -12.70
CA GLY A 139 9.63 -25.86 -12.45
C GLY A 139 11.05 -25.31 -12.59
N GLY A 140 11.76 -25.78 -13.60
CA GLY A 140 13.07 -25.19 -13.95
C GLY A 140 12.98 -23.75 -14.44
N MET A 141 14.13 -23.09 -14.60
CA MET A 141 14.17 -21.69 -15.06
C MET A 141 13.53 -21.50 -16.44
N GLN A 142 13.77 -22.44 -17.37
CA GLN A 142 13.21 -22.40 -18.72
C GLN A 142 11.68 -22.50 -18.71
N ASP A 143 11.11 -23.42 -17.90
CA ASP A 143 9.67 -23.62 -17.79
C ASP A 143 8.98 -22.39 -17.18
N SER A 144 9.67 -21.72 -16.25
CA SER A 144 9.15 -20.56 -15.52
C SER A 144 9.25 -19.26 -16.31
N LEU A 145 10.10 -19.17 -17.33
CA LEU A 145 10.40 -17.93 -18.07
C LEU A 145 9.14 -17.30 -18.71
N SER A 146 8.27 -18.13 -19.28
CA SER A 146 7.00 -17.67 -19.86
C SER A 146 6.06 -17.06 -18.78
N GLY A 147 5.99 -17.67 -17.60
CA GLY A 147 5.22 -17.15 -16.47
C GLY A 147 5.79 -15.82 -15.96
N ILE A 148 7.10 -15.75 -15.79
CA ILE A 148 7.82 -14.53 -15.36
C ILE A 148 7.58 -13.39 -16.36
N ALA A 149 7.73 -13.64 -17.65
CA ALA A 149 7.55 -12.63 -18.70
C ALA A 149 6.11 -12.12 -18.74
N LYS A 150 5.10 -13.01 -18.63
CA LYS A 150 3.68 -12.63 -18.60
C LYS A 150 3.34 -11.78 -17.37
N VAL A 151 3.84 -12.15 -16.18
CA VAL A 151 3.65 -11.37 -14.97
C VAL A 151 4.39 -10.05 -15.06
N GLY A 152 5.64 -10.05 -15.55
CA GLY A 152 6.40 -8.83 -15.78
C GLY A 152 5.64 -7.84 -16.67
N LEU A 153 5.10 -8.30 -17.81
CA LEU A 153 4.30 -7.46 -18.72
C LEU A 153 2.98 -7.00 -18.05
N CYS A 154 2.31 -7.89 -17.32
CA CYS A 154 1.09 -7.57 -16.59
C CYS A 154 1.29 -6.48 -15.55
N PHE A 155 2.40 -6.48 -14.82
CA PHE A 155 2.70 -5.47 -13.81
C PHE A 155 3.30 -4.20 -14.39
N SER A 156 4.12 -4.29 -15.43
CA SER A 156 4.79 -3.12 -16.01
C SER A 156 3.81 -2.15 -16.67
N LEU A 157 2.72 -2.63 -17.30
CA LEU A 157 1.77 -1.76 -17.98
C LEU A 157 1.05 -0.79 -17.03
N PRO A 158 0.33 -1.21 -15.98
CA PRO A 158 -0.30 -0.29 -15.04
C PRO A 158 0.75 0.55 -14.28
N MET A 159 1.89 -0.05 -13.94
CA MET A 159 2.98 0.67 -13.26
C MET A 159 3.49 1.83 -14.12
N PHE A 160 3.66 1.62 -15.43
CA PHE A 160 4.07 2.66 -16.37
C PHE A 160 3.01 3.76 -16.51
N LEU A 161 1.73 3.39 -16.65
CA LEU A 161 0.63 4.36 -16.73
C LEU A 161 0.54 5.23 -15.46
N ILE A 162 0.68 4.63 -14.27
CA ILE A 162 0.65 5.34 -12.98
C ILE A 162 1.89 6.24 -12.83
N PHE A 163 3.04 5.78 -13.30
CA PHE A 163 4.26 6.58 -13.31
C PHE A 163 4.12 7.83 -14.18
N LEU A 164 3.44 7.73 -15.34
CA LEU A 164 3.12 8.87 -16.19
C LEU A 164 2.13 9.86 -15.55
N GLN A 165 1.34 9.43 -14.56
CA GLN A 165 0.43 10.28 -13.76
C GLN A 165 1.14 10.96 -12.56
N PRO A 166 2.43 11.17 -12.58
CA PRO A 166 3.45 11.44 -11.54
C PRO A 166 3.10 10.87 -10.13
N ASP A 167 2.57 9.65 -10.04
CA ASP A 167 2.27 8.97 -8.79
C ASP A 167 3.34 7.91 -8.46
N LEU A 168 4.47 8.38 -7.95
CA LEU A 168 5.60 7.51 -7.58
C LEU A 168 5.24 6.58 -6.41
N GLY A 169 4.44 7.06 -5.47
CA GLY A 169 4.02 6.26 -4.31
C GLY A 169 3.30 4.99 -4.74
N SER A 170 2.20 5.14 -5.50
CA SER A 170 1.44 3.98 -5.99
C SER A 170 2.28 3.07 -6.89
N THR A 171 3.20 3.63 -7.68
CA THR A 171 4.10 2.84 -8.54
C THR A 171 5.00 1.92 -7.73
N LEU A 172 5.53 2.37 -6.58
CA LEU A 172 6.43 1.59 -5.72
C LEU A 172 5.77 0.36 -5.07
N VAL A 173 4.45 0.28 -5.05
CA VAL A 173 3.73 -0.86 -4.45
C VAL A 173 3.73 -2.09 -5.36
N PHE A 174 3.82 -1.92 -6.68
CA PHE A 174 3.74 -3.03 -7.65
C PHE A 174 4.90 -4.02 -7.57
N PRO A 175 6.19 -3.62 -7.52
CA PRO A 175 7.32 -4.56 -7.47
C PRO A 175 7.26 -5.52 -6.27
N PRO A 176 7.06 -5.09 -5.00
CA PRO A 176 6.95 -6.02 -3.88
C PRO A 176 5.84 -7.05 -4.06
N ILE A 177 4.67 -6.64 -4.59
CA ILE A 177 3.57 -7.56 -4.88
C ILE A 177 4.00 -8.57 -5.95
N ALA A 178 4.56 -8.13 -7.08
CA ALA A 178 5.00 -9.02 -8.15
C ALA A 178 6.02 -10.05 -7.65
N PHE A 179 7.03 -9.61 -6.89
CA PHE A 179 8.03 -10.50 -6.31
C PHE A 179 7.44 -11.51 -5.33
N SER A 180 6.48 -11.09 -4.50
CA SER A 180 5.81 -12.00 -3.57
C SER A 180 5.02 -13.09 -4.29
N LEU A 181 4.30 -12.74 -5.36
CA LEU A 181 3.56 -13.70 -6.17
C LEU A 181 4.51 -14.71 -6.85
N LEU A 182 5.61 -14.24 -7.43
CA LEU A 182 6.64 -15.09 -8.04
C LEU A 182 7.29 -16.03 -7.01
N TYR A 183 7.52 -15.54 -5.78
CA TYR A 183 8.06 -16.35 -4.70
C TYR A 183 7.09 -17.47 -4.28
N VAL A 184 5.82 -17.15 -4.06
CA VAL A 184 4.77 -18.12 -3.71
C VAL A 184 4.56 -19.13 -4.85
N ALA A 185 4.70 -18.70 -6.11
CA ALA A 185 4.66 -19.57 -7.29
C ALA A 185 5.86 -20.52 -7.38
N ARG A 186 6.86 -20.42 -6.48
CA ARG A 186 8.08 -21.24 -6.44
C ARG A 186 8.99 -21.02 -7.66
N ILE A 187 9.11 -19.79 -8.13
CA ILE A 187 10.11 -19.43 -9.13
C ILE A 187 11.52 -19.68 -8.57
N PRO A 188 12.47 -20.20 -9.37
CA PRO A 188 13.82 -20.51 -8.90
C PRO A 188 14.54 -19.32 -8.26
N THR A 189 15.24 -19.54 -7.15
CA THR A 189 15.96 -18.51 -6.38
C THR A 189 16.95 -17.71 -7.23
N ARG A 190 17.51 -18.30 -8.27
CA ARG A 190 18.44 -17.65 -9.22
C ARG A 190 17.82 -16.40 -9.87
N PHE A 191 16.51 -16.42 -10.13
CA PHE A 191 15.79 -15.25 -10.65
C PHE A 191 15.84 -14.08 -9.65
N PHE A 192 15.55 -14.33 -8.37
CA PHE A 192 15.55 -13.30 -7.33
C PHE A 192 16.95 -12.72 -7.11
N ILE A 193 17.98 -13.57 -7.13
CA ILE A 193 19.38 -13.11 -7.01
C ILE A 193 19.74 -12.23 -8.21
N ALA A 194 19.43 -12.67 -9.42
CA ALA A 194 19.72 -11.88 -10.64
C ALA A 194 18.99 -10.52 -10.60
N THR A 195 17.71 -10.52 -10.24
CA THR A 195 16.93 -9.28 -10.14
C THR A 195 17.45 -8.36 -9.03
N PHE A 196 17.87 -8.93 -7.89
CA PHE A 196 18.48 -8.16 -6.81
C PHE A 196 19.78 -7.50 -7.27
N VAL A 197 20.63 -8.22 -7.99
CA VAL A 197 21.87 -7.64 -8.56
C VAL A 197 21.55 -6.50 -9.53
N VAL A 198 20.60 -6.70 -10.45
CA VAL A 198 20.14 -5.63 -11.36
C VAL A 198 19.62 -4.43 -10.58
N PHE A 199 18.82 -4.65 -9.53
CA PHE A 199 18.28 -3.59 -8.69
C PHE A 199 19.38 -2.78 -7.98
N VAL A 200 20.40 -3.46 -7.42
CA VAL A 200 21.55 -2.79 -6.78
C VAL A 200 22.33 -1.95 -7.80
N VAL A 201 22.54 -2.48 -9.02
CA VAL A 201 23.21 -1.72 -10.09
C VAL A 201 22.39 -0.48 -10.48
N LEU A 202 21.06 -0.62 -10.63
CA LEU A 202 20.19 0.51 -10.94
C LEU A 202 20.20 1.57 -9.84
N ILE A 203 20.14 1.17 -8.57
CA ILE A 203 20.29 2.11 -7.43
C ILE A 203 21.66 2.80 -7.47
N GLY A 204 22.71 2.07 -7.80
CA GLY A 204 24.04 2.65 -7.96
C GLY A 204 24.10 3.72 -9.05
N VAL A 205 23.49 3.44 -10.22
CA VAL A 205 23.40 4.41 -11.34
C VAL A 205 22.56 5.64 -10.96
N LEU A 206 21.40 5.42 -10.34
CA LEU A 206 20.54 6.52 -9.87
C LEU A 206 21.23 7.36 -8.78
N GLY A 207 21.90 6.71 -7.84
CA GLY A 207 22.68 7.37 -6.79
C GLY A 207 23.82 8.21 -7.37
N TRP A 208 24.50 7.69 -8.38
CA TRP A 208 25.53 8.42 -9.09
C TRP A 208 24.99 9.65 -9.81
N ASP A 209 23.84 9.55 -10.51
CA ASP A 209 23.19 10.70 -11.17
C ASP A 209 22.76 11.78 -10.15
N VAL A 210 22.14 11.36 -9.05
CA VAL A 210 21.72 12.28 -7.96
C VAL A 210 22.95 12.92 -7.31
N PHE A 211 24.05 12.19 -7.12
CA PHE A 211 25.28 12.74 -6.58
C PHE A 211 25.91 13.78 -7.52
N ARG A 212 25.95 13.52 -8.83
CA ARG A 212 26.37 14.52 -9.82
C ARG A 212 25.48 15.73 -9.87
N TYR A 213 24.15 15.54 -9.76
CA TYR A 213 23.19 16.63 -9.67
C TYR A 213 23.41 17.48 -8.40
N TYR A 214 23.73 16.84 -7.29
CA TYR A 214 24.09 17.51 -6.03
C TYR A 214 25.33 18.41 -6.21
N GLN A 215 26.40 17.88 -6.80
CA GLN A 215 27.63 18.67 -7.06
C GLN A 215 27.33 19.83 -7.99
N TYR A 216 26.66 19.57 -9.11
CA TYR A 216 26.30 20.61 -10.07
C TYR A 216 25.47 21.75 -9.43
N LYS A 217 24.53 21.41 -8.58
CA LYS A 217 23.68 22.38 -7.88
C LYS A 217 24.44 23.16 -6.78
N SER A 218 25.40 22.55 -6.11
CA SER A 218 26.24 23.21 -5.13
C SER A 218 27.15 24.25 -5.76
N GLU A 219 27.59 24.04 -7.01
CA GLU A 219 28.43 24.98 -7.77
C GLU A 219 27.60 26.10 -8.43
N ASN A 220 26.30 25.82 -8.73
CA ASN A 220 25.41 26.74 -9.44
C ASN A 220 24.15 27.08 -8.60
N PRO A 221 24.27 27.66 -7.43
CA PRO A 221 23.12 27.96 -6.60
C PRO A 221 22.24 29.04 -7.25
N ARG A 222 20.95 28.75 -7.49
CA ARG A 222 19.87 29.72 -7.78
C ARG A 222 19.46 30.00 -9.23
N THR A 223 19.84 29.27 -10.23
CA THR A 223 19.31 29.49 -11.59
C THR A 223 18.38 28.33 -12.03
N SER A 224 17.14 28.65 -12.40
CA SER A 224 16.23 27.68 -13.05
C SER A 224 16.80 27.15 -14.37
N GLU A 225 17.60 27.97 -15.06
CA GLU A 225 18.34 27.62 -16.27
C GLU A 225 19.37 26.50 -16.02
N ALA A 226 20.05 26.52 -14.85
CA ALA A 226 20.99 25.46 -14.48
C ALA A 226 20.33 24.09 -14.34
N THR A 227 19.10 24.03 -13.89
CA THR A 227 18.35 22.77 -13.74
C THR A 227 18.00 22.16 -15.10
N ILE A 228 17.58 23.00 -16.04
CA ILE A 228 17.26 22.60 -17.42
C ILE A 228 18.54 22.10 -18.11
N ALA A 229 19.65 22.83 -17.99
CA ALA A 229 20.93 22.46 -18.57
C ALA A 229 21.46 21.11 -18.02
N TYR A 230 21.20 20.77 -16.74
CA TYR A 230 21.57 19.46 -16.21
C TYR A 230 20.68 18.35 -16.77
N GLU A 231 19.36 18.58 -16.92
CA GLU A 231 18.46 17.56 -17.51
C GLU A 231 18.87 17.18 -18.94
N GLU A 232 19.33 18.13 -19.75
CA GLU A 232 19.80 17.90 -21.12
C GLU A 232 21.11 17.12 -21.18
N THR A 233 21.95 17.21 -20.16
CA THR A 233 23.27 16.51 -20.12
C THR A 233 23.24 15.19 -19.37
N SER A 234 22.18 14.90 -18.64
CA SER A 234 22.07 13.67 -17.85
C SER A 234 21.79 12.45 -18.68
N LEU A 235 22.53 11.36 -18.43
CA LEU A 235 22.31 10.04 -19.03
C LEU A 235 21.07 9.32 -18.46
N VAL A 236 20.59 9.76 -17.30
CA VAL A 236 19.44 9.14 -16.63
C VAL A 236 18.19 9.99 -16.89
N PRO A 237 17.12 9.44 -17.49
CA PRO A 237 15.92 10.18 -17.85
C PRO A 237 15.02 10.46 -16.63
N LEU A 238 15.59 11.07 -15.58
CA LEU A 238 14.85 11.54 -14.43
C LEU A 238 14.47 13.01 -14.63
N LYS A 239 13.23 13.35 -14.25
CA LYS A 239 12.78 14.74 -14.18
C LYS A 239 13.34 15.42 -12.91
N ASP A 240 13.51 16.73 -12.97
CA ASP A 240 14.03 17.53 -11.85
C ASP A 240 13.28 17.28 -10.53
N TYR A 241 11.95 17.24 -10.55
CA TYR A 241 11.16 16.98 -9.34
C TYR A 241 11.45 15.62 -8.70
N GLN A 242 11.86 14.61 -9.49
CA GLN A 242 12.22 13.27 -8.98
C GLN A 242 13.57 13.31 -8.29
N ARG A 243 14.55 13.99 -8.91
CA ARG A 243 15.87 14.24 -8.30
C ARG A 243 15.74 15.03 -7.02
N LYS A 244 14.94 16.10 -7.04
CA LYS A 244 14.67 16.93 -5.86
C LYS A 244 14.09 16.12 -4.71
N ARG A 245 13.14 15.22 -4.94
CA ARG A 245 12.59 14.36 -3.88
C ARG A 245 13.65 13.46 -3.26
N ILE A 246 14.53 12.88 -4.09
CA ILE A 246 15.63 12.04 -3.59
C ILE A 246 16.63 12.90 -2.83
N LEU A 247 16.99 14.06 -3.39
CA LEU A 247 17.95 14.98 -2.78
C LEU A 247 17.44 15.57 -1.46
N THR A 248 16.17 15.99 -1.40
CA THR A 248 15.53 16.45 -0.15
C THR A 248 15.55 15.37 0.94
N PHE A 249 15.55 14.11 0.55
CA PHE A 249 15.66 13.00 1.52
C PHE A 249 17.09 12.76 1.97
N ILE A 250 18.06 12.73 1.05
CA ILE A 250 19.47 12.38 1.32
C ILE A 250 20.25 13.58 1.87
N ALA A 251 20.06 14.75 1.28
CA ALA A 251 20.78 15.99 1.60
C ALA A 251 19.80 17.18 1.66
N PRO A 252 18.93 17.23 2.69
CA PRO A 252 17.89 18.26 2.82
C PRO A 252 18.47 19.67 2.89
N GLU A 253 19.68 19.80 3.42
CA GLU A 253 20.38 21.08 3.60
C GLU A 253 20.64 21.83 2.27
N VAL A 254 20.76 21.08 1.17
CA VAL A 254 21.01 21.65 -0.17
C VAL A 254 19.74 22.12 -0.85
N GLU A 255 18.66 21.33 -0.72
CA GLU A 255 17.40 21.64 -1.38
C GLU A 255 16.52 22.59 -0.57
N ASP A 256 16.56 22.47 0.75
CA ASP A 256 15.74 23.24 1.70
C ASP A 256 16.57 23.63 2.93
N PRO A 257 17.54 24.57 2.80
CA PRO A 257 18.46 24.94 3.88
C PRO A 257 17.78 25.46 5.15
N HIS A 258 16.57 25.99 5.02
CA HIS A 258 15.82 26.54 6.15
C HIS A 258 14.71 25.61 6.65
N GLY A 259 14.47 24.48 5.98
CA GLY A 259 13.46 23.51 6.37
C GLY A 259 12.01 24.01 6.27
N ILE A 260 11.77 25.09 5.52
CA ILE A 260 10.44 25.73 5.37
C ILE A 260 9.77 25.37 4.03
N GLY A 261 10.43 24.61 3.17
CA GLY A 261 9.98 24.23 1.84
C GLY A 261 9.52 22.77 1.77
N ALA A 262 10.14 22.03 0.85
CA ALA A 262 9.78 20.65 0.56
C ALA A 262 9.95 19.69 1.74
N ASN A 263 10.83 20.01 2.70
CA ASN A 263 11.11 19.19 3.88
C ASN A 263 10.25 19.55 5.10
N TRP A 264 9.45 20.63 5.04
CA TRP A 264 8.65 21.12 6.16
C TRP A 264 7.76 20.06 6.78
N ASN A 265 6.93 19.38 5.98
CA ASN A 265 6.00 18.38 6.47
C ASN A 265 6.71 17.21 7.17
N ARG A 266 7.89 16.80 6.67
CA ARG A 266 8.69 15.75 7.29
C ARG A 266 9.25 16.19 8.64
N ILE A 267 9.76 17.40 8.73
CA ILE A 267 10.29 17.95 9.98
C ILE A 267 9.18 18.05 11.03
N GLN A 268 8.02 18.59 10.66
CA GLN A 268 6.89 18.70 11.59
C GLN A 268 6.35 17.34 12.03
N ALA A 269 6.33 16.35 11.13
CA ALA A 269 5.96 14.98 11.48
C ALA A 269 6.95 14.33 12.46
N LEU A 270 8.26 14.53 12.25
CA LEU A 270 9.30 14.06 13.18
C LEU A 270 9.17 14.71 14.55
N ILE A 271 8.90 16.04 14.61
CA ILE A 271 8.66 16.75 15.85
C ILE A 271 7.43 16.22 16.56
N ALA A 272 6.33 15.95 15.82
CA ALA A 272 5.11 15.35 16.36
C ALA A 272 5.41 14.03 17.07
N VAL A 273 6.06 13.10 16.36
CA VAL A 273 6.44 11.78 16.90
C VAL A 273 7.36 11.93 18.13
N ALA A 274 8.40 12.77 18.02
CA ALA A 274 9.36 12.95 19.11
C ALA A 274 8.71 13.56 20.37
N THR A 275 7.79 14.52 20.20
CA THR A 275 7.11 15.19 21.32
C THR A 275 5.98 14.38 21.94
N GLY A 276 5.49 13.32 21.26
CA GLY A 276 4.53 12.38 21.83
C GLY A 276 5.07 11.58 23.02
N GLY A 277 6.38 11.30 23.03
CA GLY A 277 7.00 10.56 24.13
C GLY A 277 6.40 9.15 24.32
N ILE A 278 6.36 8.68 25.57
CA ILE A 278 5.88 7.31 25.87
C ILE A 278 4.36 7.25 25.95
N THR A 279 3.72 8.22 26.59
CA THR A 279 2.27 8.20 26.92
C THR A 279 1.42 9.06 25.99
N GLY A 280 2.04 9.90 25.16
CA GLY A 280 1.35 10.89 24.34
C GLY A 280 0.89 12.12 25.10
N LYS A 281 0.42 13.12 24.36
CA LYS A 281 -0.13 14.37 24.91
C LYS A 281 -1.62 14.28 25.26
N GLY A 282 -2.27 13.16 24.95
CA GLY A 282 -3.72 12.95 25.04
C GLY A 282 -4.45 13.30 23.75
N LEU A 283 -5.58 12.64 23.53
CA LEU A 283 -6.42 12.83 22.34
C LEU A 283 -6.91 14.29 22.26
N GLY A 284 -6.77 14.92 21.08
CA GLY A 284 -7.15 16.31 20.86
C GLY A 284 -6.13 17.34 21.37
N ASN A 285 -5.00 16.91 21.94
CA ASN A 285 -3.95 17.79 22.47
C ASN A 285 -2.68 17.83 21.60
N GLY A 286 -2.75 17.29 20.38
CA GLY A 286 -1.66 17.36 19.42
C GLY A 286 -1.37 18.81 19.01
N MET A 287 -0.15 19.29 19.28
CA MET A 287 0.22 20.68 19.03
C MET A 287 0.54 20.95 17.56
N GLN A 288 1.06 19.96 16.82
CA GLN A 288 1.48 20.15 15.44
C GLN A 288 0.30 20.39 14.49
N ALA A 289 -0.80 19.62 14.67
CA ALA A 289 -2.06 19.84 13.95
C ALA A 289 -2.78 21.10 14.46
N LYS A 290 -2.77 21.33 15.77
CA LYS A 290 -3.43 22.48 16.43
C LYS A 290 -2.88 23.83 15.97
N LEU A 291 -1.57 23.96 15.88
CA LEU A 291 -0.91 25.19 15.48
C LEU A 291 -0.81 25.34 13.95
N GLY A 292 -1.29 24.37 13.18
CA GLY A 292 -1.23 24.38 11.72
C GLY A 292 0.16 24.15 11.14
N TYR A 293 1.13 23.74 11.96
CA TYR A 293 2.49 23.42 11.49
C TYR A 293 2.48 22.19 10.59
N LEU A 294 1.63 21.20 10.90
CA LEU A 294 1.31 20.12 9.99
C LEU A 294 0.00 20.47 9.27
N PRO A 295 0.05 20.85 7.97
CA PRO A 295 -1.14 21.28 7.24
C PRO A 295 -2.25 20.25 7.29
N THR A 296 -3.50 20.68 7.52
CA THR A 296 -4.64 19.78 7.72
C THR A 296 -4.84 18.82 6.55
N ALA A 297 -4.67 19.30 5.31
CA ALA A 297 -4.81 18.46 4.09
C ALA A 297 -3.84 17.28 4.05
N VAL A 298 -2.74 17.33 4.80
CA VAL A 298 -1.68 16.31 4.83
C VAL A 298 -1.73 15.51 6.13
N ALA A 299 -2.10 16.17 7.24
CA ALA A 299 -2.15 15.58 8.57
C ALA A 299 -3.09 14.38 8.66
N HIS A 300 -4.31 14.49 8.11
CA HIS A 300 -5.30 13.41 8.17
C HIS A 300 -5.16 12.37 7.03
N ASN A 301 -4.29 12.62 6.04
CA ASN A 301 -3.99 11.70 4.94
C ASN A 301 -2.64 11.01 5.16
N ASP A 302 -1.58 11.64 4.66
CA ASP A 302 -0.27 11.03 4.54
C ASP A 302 0.48 10.91 5.88
N PHE A 303 0.21 11.84 6.82
CA PHE A 303 0.90 11.93 8.11
C PHE A 303 -0.01 11.66 9.31
N ILE A 304 -1.09 10.91 9.13
CA ILE A 304 -1.99 10.53 10.24
C ILE A 304 -1.27 9.79 11.36
N PHE A 305 -0.23 9.02 11.03
CA PHE A 305 0.60 8.34 12.01
C PHE A 305 1.36 9.33 12.92
N ALA A 306 1.76 10.50 12.41
CA ALA A 306 2.37 11.54 13.24
C ALA A 306 1.40 12.08 14.28
N VAL A 307 0.13 12.31 13.90
CA VAL A 307 -0.92 12.76 14.82
C VAL A 307 -1.19 11.69 15.88
N LEU A 308 -1.33 10.43 15.46
CA LEU A 308 -1.48 9.30 16.38
C LEU A 308 -0.32 9.22 17.36
N ALA A 309 0.93 9.31 16.88
CA ALA A 309 2.12 9.20 17.71
C ALA A 309 2.27 10.40 18.66
N GLU A 310 1.91 11.62 18.25
CA GLU A 310 1.93 12.80 19.11
C GLU A 310 0.92 12.68 20.27
N GLU A 311 -0.31 12.22 19.96
CA GLU A 311 -1.39 12.21 20.93
C GLU A 311 -1.43 10.96 21.82
N SER A 312 -1.09 9.78 21.27
CA SER A 312 -1.11 8.50 22.01
C SER A 312 0.28 7.99 22.40
N GLY A 313 1.34 8.64 21.93
CA GLY A 313 2.72 8.29 22.26
C GLY A 313 3.16 6.94 21.70
N LEU A 314 4.23 6.40 22.30
CA LEU A 314 4.80 5.11 21.91
C LEU A 314 3.80 3.96 22.10
N TRP A 315 3.05 3.94 23.20
CA TRP A 315 2.09 2.86 23.48
C TRP A 315 0.96 2.79 22.45
N GLY A 316 0.37 3.92 22.09
CA GLY A 316 -0.67 3.94 21.07
C GLY A 316 -0.13 3.57 19.68
N SER A 317 1.08 4.05 19.36
CA SER A 317 1.76 3.68 18.12
C SER A 317 2.04 2.18 18.04
N LEU A 318 2.55 1.56 19.12
CA LEU A 318 2.79 0.13 19.17
C LEU A 318 1.50 -0.69 19.08
N LEU A 319 0.41 -0.23 19.71
CA LEU A 319 -0.90 -0.89 19.62
C LEU A 319 -1.43 -0.88 18.18
N ALA A 320 -1.32 0.26 17.48
CA ALA A 320 -1.68 0.34 16.07
C ALA A 320 -0.80 -0.58 15.21
N MET A 321 0.52 -0.58 15.42
CA MET A 321 1.45 -1.47 14.72
C MET A 321 1.16 -2.95 14.98
N LEU A 322 0.81 -3.30 16.21
CA LEU A 322 0.39 -4.66 16.58
C LEU A 322 -0.86 -5.08 15.81
N ALA A 323 -1.88 -4.20 15.71
CA ALA A 323 -3.09 -4.49 14.94
C ALA A 323 -2.79 -4.78 13.46
N TYR A 324 -1.90 -3.98 12.82
CA TYR A 324 -1.42 -4.28 11.46
C TYR A 324 -0.66 -5.60 11.41
N GLY A 325 0.23 -5.86 12.35
CA GLY A 325 0.99 -7.12 12.45
C GLY A 325 0.06 -8.33 12.51
N LEU A 326 -1.02 -8.24 13.30
CA LEU A 326 -2.02 -9.30 13.42
C LEU A 326 -2.82 -9.50 12.13
N ILE A 327 -3.20 -8.43 11.41
CA ILE A 327 -3.87 -8.53 10.10
C ILE A 327 -2.95 -9.20 9.07
N ILE A 328 -1.70 -8.75 8.98
CA ILE A 328 -0.68 -9.29 8.07
C ILE A 328 -0.43 -10.77 8.38
N PHE A 329 -0.25 -11.10 9.66
CA PHE A 329 -0.10 -12.49 10.12
C PHE A 329 -1.33 -13.34 9.80
N GLY A 330 -2.55 -12.78 9.96
CA GLY A 330 -3.81 -13.42 9.55
C GLY A 330 -3.81 -13.78 8.07
N CYS A 331 -3.41 -12.85 7.19
CA CYS A 331 -3.29 -13.10 5.75
C CYS A 331 -2.28 -14.22 5.44
N LEU A 332 -1.09 -14.22 6.08
CA LEU A 332 -0.07 -15.26 5.91
C LEU A 332 -0.55 -16.63 6.41
N LYS A 333 -1.30 -16.65 7.53
CA LYS A 333 -1.93 -17.87 8.05
C LYS A 333 -2.97 -18.43 7.07
N VAL A 334 -3.76 -17.56 6.42
CA VAL A 334 -4.71 -17.95 5.37
C VAL A 334 -3.96 -18.50 4.17
N ALA A 335 -2.89 -17.85 3.72
CA ALA A 335 -2.05 -18.33 2.63
C ALA A 335 -1.50 -19.74 2.89
N ALA A 336 -0.99 -19.99 4.10
CA ALA A 336 -0.45 -21.29 4.50
C ALA A 336 -1.53 -22.41 4.55
N LYS A 337 -2.79 -22.03 4.79
CA LYS A 337 -3.94 -22.97 4.87
C LYS A 337 -4.75 -23.03 3.58
N SER A 338 -4.39 -22.28 2.56
CA SER A 338 -5.11 -22.26 1.28
C SER A 338 -5.03 -23.63 0.59
N SER A 339 -6.14 -24.03 -0.04
CA SER A 339 -6.23 -25.30 -0.78
C SER A 339 -5.52 -25.26 -2.13
N ASP A 340 -5.37 -24.08 -2.71
CA ASP A 340 -4.81 -23.88 -4.04
C ASP A 340 -3.77 -22.74 -4.08
N ARG A 341 -3.00 -22.71 -5.17
CA ARG A 341 -1.94 -21.71 -5.37
C ARG A 341 -2.50 -20.30 -5.56
N PHE A 342 -3.67 -20.18 -6.19
CA PHE A 342 -4.27 -18.87 -6.46
C PHE A 342 -4.66 -18.17 -5.15
N GLY A 343 -5.39 -18.86 -4.27
CA GLY A 343 -5.76 -18.32 -2.96
C GLY A 343 -4.55 -17.97 -2.10
N ALA A 344 -3.51 -18.83 -2.10
CA ALA A 344 -2.26 -18.54 -1.39
C ALA A 344 -1.59 -17.25 -1.93
N MET A 345 -1.51 -17.10 -3.25
CA MET A 345 -0.93 -15.89 -3.87
C MET A 345 -1.73 -14.63 -3.56
N ILE A 346 -3.07 -14.68 -3.59
CA ILE A 346 -3.92 -13.54 -3.21
C ILE A 346 -3.66 -13.14 -1.76
N ALA A 347 -3.67 -14.09 -0.82
CA ALA A 347 -3.47 -13.79 0.59
C ALA A 347 -2.07 -13.20 0.88
N VAL A 348 -1.01 -13.73 0.25
CA VAL A 348 0.34 -13.16 0.37
C VAL A 348 0.42 -11.79 -0.33
N GLY A 349 -0.18 -11.63 -1.52
CA GLY A 349 -0.19 -10.37 -2.24
C GLY A 349 -0.84 -9.23 -1.44
N VAL A 350 -2.00 -9.50 -0.80
CA VAL A 350 -2.66 -8.54 0.11
C VAL A 350 -1.78 -8.23 1.32
N SER A 351 -1.18 -9.25 1.94
CA SER A 351 -0.25 -9.08 3.06
C SER A 351 0.90 -8.15 2.70
N VAL A 352 1.54 -8.36 1.54
CA VAL A 352 2.67 -7.55 1.06
C VAL A 352 2.24 -6.15 0.69
N LEU A 353 1.06 -5.97 0.08
CA LEU A 353 0.51 -4.65 -0.21
C LEU A 353 0.35 -3.84 1.09
N LEU A 354 -0.32 -4.41 2.10
CA LEU A 354 -0.52 -3.77 3.40
C LEU A 354 0.81 -3.46 4.08
N MET A 355 1.75 -4.41 4.06
CA MET A 355 3.10 -4.23 4.63
C MET A 355 3.87 -3.11 3.95
N THR A 356 3.78 -3.01 2.61
CA THR A 356 4.45 -1.95 1.84
C THR A 356 3.90 -0.58 2.19
N HIS A 357 2.57 -0.43 2.24
CA HIS A 357 1.94 0.82 2.64
C HIS A 357 2.32 1.21 4.08
N LEU A 358 2.26 0.24 5.01
CA LEU A 358 2.64 0.45 6.41
C LEU A 358 4.09 0.91 6.54
N PHE A 359 5.02 0.16 5.92
CA PHE A 359 6.45 0.44 5.98
C PHE A 359 6.79 1.82 5.40
N VAL A 360 6.23 2.15 4.24
CA VAL A 360 6.53 3.42 3.57
C VAL A 360 5.90 4.60 4.32
N ASN A 361 4.63 4.48 4.77
CA ASN A 361 3.94 5.58 5.46
C ASN A 361 4.56 5.87 6.84
N VAL A 362 4.76 4.84 7.66
CA VAL A 362 5.44 5.01 8.95
C VAL A 362 6.88 5.45 8.73
N GLY A 363 7.59 4.85 7.78
CA GLY A 363 8.97 5.19 7.43
C GLY A 363 9.14 6.65 7.00
N MET A 364 8.24 7.22 6.19
CA MET A 364 8.32 8.63 5.82
C MET A 364 8.01 9.57 7.00
N THR A 365 7.12 9.15 7.91
CA THR A 365 6.78 9.92 9.11
C THR A 365 7.95 10.00 10.09
N ILE A 366 8.72 8.91 10.25
CA ILE A 366 9.92 8.86 11.12
C ILE A 366 11.24 9.16 10.38
N GLY A 367 11.16 9.55 9.10
CA GLY A 367 12.32 10.00 8.32
C GLY A 367 13.21 8.89 7.73
N ILE A 368 12.77 7.61 7.75
CA ILE A 368 13.51 6.47 7.19
C ILE A 368 13.32 6.35 5.66
N THR A 369 12.16 6.77 5.15
CA THR A 369 11.85 6.73 3.71
C THR A 369 11.54 8.14 3.18
N PRO A 370 11.74 8.40 1.88
CA PRO A 370 11.33 9.67 1.29
C PRO A 370 9.81 9.84 1.32
N ILE A 371 9.34 11.10 1.25
CA ILE A 371 7.91 11.42 1.19
C ILE A 371 7.34 10.92 -0.15
N THR A 372 6.47 9.93 -0.11
CA THR A 372 5.85 9.32 -1.28
C THR A 372 4.37 9.65 -1.44
N GLY A 373 3.70 10.05 -0.35
CA GLY A 373 2.26 10.30 -0.35
C GLY A 373 1.42 9.01 -0.34
N LEU A 374 1.97 7.88 0.13
CA LEU A 374 1.20 6.65 0.31
C LEU A 374 0.38 6.72 1.59
N PRO A 375 -0.96 6.53 1.51
CA PRO A 375 -1.80 6.53 2.70
C PRO A 375 -1.58 5.27 3.55
N LEU A 376 -1.84 5.40 4.85
CA LEU A 376 -1.79 4.29 5.79
C LEU A 376 -3.13 3.54 5.78
N PRO A 377 -3.18 2.24 5.39
CA PRO A 377 -4.42 1.49 5.29
C PRO A 377 -5.24 1.55 6.59
N PHE A 378 -6.54 1.75 6.48
CA PHE A 378 -7.50 1.80 7.60
C PHE A 378 -7.35 2.98 8.57
N LEU A 379 -6.24 3.72 8.58
CA LEU A 379 -6.03 4.89 9.43
C LEU A 379 -6.13 6.22 8.67
N SER A 380 -5.52 6.33 7.49
CA SER A 380 -5.58 7.54 6.66
C SER A 380 -6.99 7.80 6.15
N TYR A 381 -7.34 9.08 6.00
CA TYR A 381 -8.53 9.48 5.28
C TYR A 381 -8.41 9.11 3.80
N GLY A 382 -9.44 8.45 3.25
CA GLY A 382 -9.48 8.12 1.83
C GLY A 382 -10.49 7.04 1.49
N GLY A 383 -11.66 7.45 0.98
CA GLY A 383 -12.79 6.56 0.77
C GLY A 383 -12.50 5.39 -0.18
N SER A 384 -12.04 5.65 -1.41
CA SER A 384 -11.79 4.60 -2.41
C SER A 384 -10.69 3.63 -1.97
N PHE A 385 -9.61 4.15 -1.38
CA PHE A 385 -8.51 3.33 -0.87
C PHE A 385 -8.95 2.44 0.29
N LEU A 386 -9.65 3.02 1.26
CA LEU A 386 -10.16 2.31 2.42
C LEU A 386 -11.08 1.15 2.01
N VAL A 387 -12.08 1.43 1.18
CA VAL A 387 -13.02 0.41 0.69
C VAL A 387 -12.30 -0.68 -0.07
N THR A 388 -11.33 -0.34 -0.93
CA THR A 388 -10.52 -1.33 -1.65
C THR A 388 -9.71 -2.23 -0.71
N CYS A 389 -9.14 -1.68 0.37
CA CYS A 389 -8.44 -2.47 1.39
C CYS A 389 -9.39 -3.43 2.11
N PHE A 390 -10.61 -3.00 2.46
CA PHE A 390 -11.63 -3.87 3.03
C PHE A 390 -12.06 -4.98 2.07
N MET A 391 -12.27 -4.66 0.78
CA MET A 391 -12.58 -5.64 -0.27
C MET A 391 -11.48 -6.71 -0.37
N MET A 392 -10.22 -6.30 -0.43
CA MET A 392 -9.08 -7.22 -0.50
C MET A 392 -9.05 -8.20 0.68
N LEU A 393 -9.23 -7.70 1.90
CA LEU A 393 -9.30 -8.56 3.09
C LEU A 393 -10.56 -9.42 3.12
N GLY A 394 -11.68 -8.94 2.56
CA GLY A 394 -12.87 -9.76 2.33
C GLY A 394 -12.59 -10.96 1.44
N VAL A 395 -11.82 -10.78 0.36
CA VAL A 395 -11.40 -11.91 -0.51
C VAL A 395 -10.43 -12.84 0.22
N VAL A 396 -9.51 -12.33 1.05
CA VAL A 396 -8.67 -13.21 1.89
C VAL A 396 -9.53 -14.03 2.85
N GLN A 397 -10.56 -13.43 3.43
CA GLN A 397 -11.54 -14.15 4.26
C GLN A 397 -12.32 -15.20 3.46
N SER A 398 -12.64 -14.93 2.19
CA SER A 398 -13.23 -15.92 1.28
C SER A 398 -12.29 -17.13 1.06
N VAL A 399 -11.00 -16.88 0.81
CA VAL A 399 -10.00 -17.97 0.71
C VAL A 399 -9.99 -18.81 1.98
N TYR A 400 -10.07 -18.20 3.16
CA TYR A 400 -10.14 -18.94 4.42
C TYR A 400 -11.42 -19.76 4.57
N ARG A 401 -12.58 -19.21 4.14
CA ARG A 401 -13.88 -19.87 4.20
C ARG A 401 -13.96 -21.10 3.32
N TYR A 402 -13.53 -20.99 2.06
CA TYR A 402 -13.67 -22.03 1.04
C TYR A 402 -12.49 -23.03 1.00
N ARG A 403 -11.51 -22.93 1.92
CA ARG A 403 -10.30 -23.78 1.95
C ARG A 403 -10.56 -25.30 2.05
N LYS A 404 -11.74 -25.71 2.53
CA LYS A 404 -12.09 -27.12 2.74
C LYS A 404 -12.94 -27.75 1.63
N GLU A 405 -13.51 -26.95 0.74
CA GLU A 405 -14.43 -27.44 -0.28
C GLU A 405 -13.70 -28.16 -1.44
N PHE A 406 -12.37 -28.02 -1.50
CA PHE A 406 -11.52 -28.55 -2.57
C PHE A 406 -10.41 -29.49 -2.09
N ARG A 407 -10.59 -30.13 -0.93
CA ARG A 407 -9.69 -31.17 -0.46
C ARG A 407 -10.19 -32.57 -0.84
#